data_356d8f95960ab639e5f56a243c868fe5
#
_entry.id   356d8f95960ab639e5f56a243c868fe5
#
_cell.length_a   1.000
_cell.length_b   1.000
_cell.length_c   1.000
_cell.angle_alpha   90.00
_cell.angle_beta   90.00
_cell.angle_gamma   90.00
#
_symmetry.space_group_name_H-M   'P 1'
#
loop_
_entity.id
_entity.type
_entity.pdbx_description
1 polymer ?
#
loop_
_entity_poly.entity_id
_entity_poly.type
_entity_poly.pdbx_seq_one_letter_code
_entity_poly.pdbx_strand_id
1 'polypeptide(L)'
;MKKILTLSVAIMAAAALTAGAADAKATYEKECGKCHGKDGKGQTMMGKKQGAKDYTDAKVQAELKDEAAFKAIKEGYKKDGKEVMKPTEGLSDDEIKGLVDYMRKFKK
;
A
#
# COMPACT_ATOMS: atom_id res chain seq x y z
N MET A 1 -0.06 40.49 44.84
CA MET A 1 0.26 40.31 43.44
C MET A 1 0.03 38.86 43.05
N LYS A 2 -0.98 38.63 42.30
CA LYS A 2 -1.31 37.28 41.79
C LYS A 2 -0.60 37.15 40.45
N LYS A 3 0.38 36.27 40.38
CA LYS A 3 0.99 35.91 39.10
C LYS A 3 0.05 34.92 38.43
N ILE A 4 -0.58 35.35 37.36
CA ILE A 4 -1.39 34.46 36.52
C ILE A 4 -0.40 33.70 35.63
N LEU A 5 -0.18 32.44 35.98
CA LEU A 5 0.55 31.53 35.12
C LEU A 5 -0.39 31.10 33.99
N THR A 6 -0.28 31.75 32.87
CA THR A 6 -0.98 31.28 31.67
C THR A 6 -0.26 30.03 31.20
N LEU A 7 -0.87 28.89 31.48
CA LEU A 7 -0.43 27.63 30.94
C LEU A 7 -0.82 27.61 29.46
N SER A 8 0.12 27.95 28.59
CA SER A 8 -0.08 27.77 27.16
C SER A 8 -0.03 26.29 26.87
N VAL A 9 -1.19 25.67 26.76
CA VAL A 9 -1.27 24.31 26.23
C VAL A 9 -1.00 24.40 24.74
N ALA A 10 0.22 24.08 24.36
CA ALA A 10 0.56 23.88 22.96
C ALA A 10 -0.13 22.58 22.53
N ILE A 11 -1.27 22.70 21.86
CA ILE A 11 -1.89 21.57 21.18
C ILE A 11 -1.01 21.28 19.97
N MET A 12 -0.11 20.35 20.13
CA MET A 12 0.55 19.74 18.97
C MET A 12 -0.47 18.87 18.25
N ALA A 13 -1.12 19.46 17.26
CA ALA A 13 -1.89 18.66 16.30
C ALA A 13 -0.92 17.72 15.61
N ALA A 14 -1.05 16.43 15.87
CA ALA A 14 -0.29 15.40 15.18
C ALA A 14 -0.77 15.36 13.73
N ALA A 15 -0.11 16.13 12.85
CA ALA A 15 -0.35 16.13 11.41
C ALA A 15 0.19 14.86 10.73
N ALA A 16 0.57 13.83 11.51
CA ALA A 16 1.27 12.65 10.98
C ALA A 16 0.38 11.65 10.25
N LEU A 17 -0.95 11.81 10.26
CA LEU A 17 -1.88 10.79 9.74
C LEU A 17 -2.25 10.95 8.27
N THR A 18 -1.97 12.09 7.65
CA THR A 18 -2.34 12.36 6.25
C THR A 18 -1.19 12.13 5.25
N ALA A 19 0.05 12.12 5.72
CA ALA A 19 1.22 11.89 4.88
C ALA A 19 1.29 10.48 4.30
N GLY A 20 0.82 9.45 5.05
CA GLY A 20 0.89 8.05 4.65
C GLY A 20 0.02 7.70 3.44
N ALA A 21 -1.17 8.31 3.28
CA ALA A 21 -2.09 7.98 2.19
C ALA A 21 -1.60 8.54 0.84
N ALA A 22 -1.06 9.78 0.83
CA ALA A 22 -0.50 10.39 -0.38
C ALA A 22 0.76 9.65 -0.82
N ASP A 23 1.62 9.28 0.14
CA ASP A 23 2.84 8.53 -0.13
C ASP A 23 2.55 7.11 -0.62
N ALA A 24 1.51 6.46 -0.09
CA ALA A 24 1.09 5.13 -0.55
C ALA A 24 0.67 5.15 -2.01
N LYS A 25 -0.08 6.16 -2.45
CA LYS A 25 -0.46 6.31 -3.85
C LYS A 25 0.77 6.47 -4.74
N ALA A 26 1.68 7.39 -4.40
CA ALA A 26 2.88 7.64 -5.19
C ALA A 26 3.77 6.40 -5.24
N THR A 27 3.96 5.73 -4.11
CA THR A 27 4.75 4.49 -4.02
C THR A 27 4.11 3.38 -4.83
N TYR A 28 2.79 3.21 -4.71
CA TYR A 28 2.06 2.21 -5.49
C TYR A 28 2.22 2.43 -6.99
N GLU A 29 2.02 3.64 -7.46
CA GLU A 29 2.14 3.96 -8.88
C GLU A 29 3.54 3.70 -9.41
N LYS A 30 4.56 4.01 -8.62
CA LYS A 30 5.96 3.83 -8.98
C LYS A 30 6.39 2.36 -8.95
N GLU A 31 6.09 1.65 -7.85
CA GLU A 31 6.64 0.31 -7.57
C GLU A 31 5.71 -0.83 -7.99
N CYS A 32 4.42 -0.59 -8.01
CA CYS A 32 3.41 -1.63 -8.23
C CYS A 32 2.62 -1.44 -9.53
N GLY A 33 2.46 -0.19 -9.96
CA GLY A 33 1.60 0.17 -11.09
C GLY A 33 2.04 -0.41 -12.42
N LYS A 34 3.32 -0.73 -12.58
CA LYS A 34 3.85 -1.32 -13.82
C LYS A 34 3.17 -2.64 -14.18
N CYS A 35 2.87 -3.47 -13.18
CA CYS A 35 2.18 -4.73 -13.35
C CYS A 35 0.70 -4.62 -12.99
N HIS A 36 0.40 -4.09 -11.82
CA HIS A 36 -0.97 -4.03 -11.29
C HIS A 36 -1.82 -2.93 -11.90
N GLY A 37 -1.20 -1.93 -12.56
CA GLY A 37 -1.90 -0.77 -13.13
C GLY A 37 -2.25 0.25 -12.05
N LYS A 38 -2.37 1.50 -12.44
CA LYS A 38 -2.81 2.58 -11.54
C LYS A 38 -4.23 2.35 -11.03
N ASP A 39 -5.04 1.64 -11.81
CA ASP A 39 -6.43 1.28 -11.50
C ASP A 39 -6.56 -0.04 -10.74
N GLY A 40 -5.46 -0.76 -10.52
CA GLY A 40 -5.44 -2.04 -9.80
C GLY A 40 -6.00 -3.23 -10.59
N LYS A 41 -6.29 -3.07 -11.87
CA LYS A 41 -6.91 -4.14 -12.67
C LYS A 41 -5.94 -5.18 -13.19
N GLY A 42 -4.64 -4.95 -13.11
CA GLY A 42 -3.63 -5.89 -13.60
C GLY A 42 -3.63 -6.07 -15.12
N GLN A 43 -4.20 -5.14 -15.88
CA GLN A 43 -4.35 -5.22 -17.32
C GLN A 43 -3.22 -4.54 -18.11
N THR A 44 -2.11 -4.25 -17.45
CA THR A 44 -0.89 -3.79 -18.13
C THR A 44 -0.26 -4.95 -18.91
N MET A 45 0.63 -4.62 -19.83
CA MET A 45 1.35 -5.66 -20.58
C MET A 45 2.09 -6.61 -19.63
N MET A 46 2.82 -6.07 -18.66
CA MET A 46 3.53 -6.88 -17.67
C MET A 46 2.60 -7.62 -16.73
N GLY A 47 1.48 -6.99 -16.33
CA GLY A 47 0.47 -7.61 -15.48
C GLY A 47 -0.15 -8.83 -16.13
N LYS A 48 -0.53 -8.74 -17.38
CA LYS A 48 -1.07 -9.87 -18.15
C LYS A 48 -0.05 -11.00 -18.27
N LYS A 49 1.20 -10.67 -18.55
CA LYS A 49 2.28 -11.64 -18.69
C LYS A 49 2.56 -12.39 -17.38
N GLN A 50 2.51 -11.69 -16.25
CA GLN A 50 2.80 -12.25 -14.93
C GLN A 50 1.56 -12.78 -14.20
N GLY A 51 0.38 -12.63 -14.77
CA GLY A 51 -0.86 -13.11 -14.16
C GLY A 51 -1.35 -12.24 -13.00
N ALA A 52 -1.11 -10.93 -13.05
CA ALA A 52 -1.62 -10.01 -12.04
C ALA A 52 -3.14 -10.03 -11.98
N LYS A 53 -3.68 -10.06 -10.77
CA LYS A 53 -5.12 -10.12 -10.53
C LYS A 53 -5.76 -8.75 -10.62
N ASP A 54 -7.07 -8.73 -10.83
CA ASP A 54 -7.88 -7.51 -10.81
C ASP A 54 -8.34 -7.22 -9.38
N TYR A 55 -7.74 -6.23 -8.74
CA TYR A 55 -8.09 -5.85 -7.36
C TYR A 55 -9.34 -4.97 -7.26
N THR A 56 -9.97 -4.61 -8.37
CA THR A 56 -11.31 -4.00 -8.34
C THR A 56 -12.40 -5.03 -8.10
N ASP A 57 -12.10 -6.30 -8.33
CA ASP A 57 -13.03 -7.41 -8.15
C ASP A 57 -13.19 -7.76 -6.67
N ALA A 58 -14.42 -7.72 -6.17
CA ALA A 58 -14.73 -8.02 -4.77
C ALA A 58 -14.32 -9.44 -4.36
N LYS A 59 -14.44 -10.41 -5.24
CA LYS A 59 -14.04 -11.79 -4.97
C LYS A 59 -12.53 -11.92 -4.79
N VAL A 60 -11.76 -11.26 -5.64
CA VAL A 60 -10.29 -11.21 -5.53
C VAL A 60 -9.90 -10.57 -4.19
N GLN A 61 -10.54 -9.47 -3.82
CA GLN A 61 -10.30 -8.81 -2.53
C GLN A 61 -10.64 -9.71 -1.33
N ALA A 62 -11.73 -10.47 -1.42
CA ALA A 62 -12.14 -11.37 -0.34
C ALA A 62 -11.15 -12.53 -0.14
N GLU A 63 -10.54 -13.02 -1.21
CA GLU A 63 -9.57 -14.11 -1.18
C GLU A 63 -8.17 -13.65 -0.75
N LEU A 64 -7.87 -12.37 -0.91
CA LEU A 64 -6.57 -11.80 -0.56
C LEU A 64 -6.50 -11.52 0.95
N LYS A 65 -5.58 -12.21 1.62
CA LYS A 65 -5.28 -11.96 3.04
C LYS A 65 -4.28 -10.83 3.18
N ASP A 66 -4.46 -9.96 4.18
CA ASP A 66 -3.56 -8.84 4.42
C ASP A 66 -2.13 -9.30 4.68
N GLU A 67 -1.94 -10.37 5.46
CA GLU A 67 -0.62 -10.92 5.74
C GLU A 67 0.06 -11.45 4.46
N ALA A 68 -0.71 -12.08 3.58
CA ALA A 68 -0.18 -12.59 2.32
C ALA A 68 0.23 -11.45 1.39
N ALA A 69 -0.57 -10.40 1.32
CA ALA A 69 -0.26 -9.20 0.56
C ALA A 69 0.99 -8.49 1.11
N PHE A 70 1.08 -8.33 2.42
CA PHE A 70 2.24 -7.77 3.09
C PHE A 70 3.51 -8.56 2.77
N LYS A 71 3.46 -9.87 2.92
CA LYS A 71 4.58 -10.76 2.65
C LYS A 71 5.02 -10.69 1.18
N ALA A 72 4.07 -10.66 0.25
CA ALA A 72 4.38 -10.56 -1.17
C ALA A 72 5.10 -9.25 -1.52
N ILE A 73 4.70 -8.15 -0.92
CA ILE A 73 5.38 -6.86 -1.12
C ILE A 73 6.78 -6.88 -0.52
N LYS A 74 6.91 -7.37 0.71
CA LYS A 74 8.18 -7.36 1.45
C LYS A 74 9.19 -8.35 0.91
N GLU A 75 8.75 -9.57 0.61
CA GLU A 75 9.63 -10.71 0.28
C GLU A 75 9.54 -11.14 -1.19
N GLY A 76 8.58 -10.58 -1.94
CA GLY A 76 8.28 -11.03 -3.28
C GLY A 76 7.35 -12.24 -3.30
N TYR A 77 6.95 -12.63 -4.48
CA TYR A 77 6.04 -13.76 -4.68
C TYR A 77 6.53 -14.64 -5.82
N LYS A 78 6.56 -15.95 -5.55
CA LYS A 78 6.89 -16.97 -6.54
C LYS A 78 5.67 -17.81 -6.84
N LYS A 79 5.49 -18.13 -8.12
CA LYS A 79 4.47 -19.07 -8.59
C LYS A 79 5.15 -20.13 -9.45
N ASP A 80 4.95 -21.40 -9.11
CA ASP A 80 5.55 -22.53 -9.82
C ASP A 80 7.09 -22.41 -9.93
N GLY A 81 7.72 -21.92 -8.86
CA GLY A 81 9.18 -21.75 -8.81
C GLY A 81 9.71 -20.51 -9.52
N LYS A 82 8.85 -19.72 -10.16
CA LYS A 82 9.23 -18.48 -10.85
C LYS A 82 8.87 -17.26 -10.03
N GLU A 83 9.79 -16.31 -9.93
CA GLU A 83 9.51 -15.02 -9.31
C GLU A 83 8.63 -14.19 -10.23
N VAL A 84 7.37 -14.02 -9.83
CA VAL A 84 6.39 -13.21 -10.58
C VAL A 84 6.22 -11.81 -9.98
N MET A 85 6.60 -11.63 -8.73
CA MET A 85 6.63 -10.34 -8.05
C MET A 85 7.93 -10.23 -7.27
N LYS A 86 8.72 -9.22 -7.59
CA LYS A 86 9.98 -8.95 -6.87
C LYS A 86 9.71 -8.33 -5.52
N PRO A 87 10.58 -8.56 -4.51
CA PRO A 87 10.52 -7.80 -3.27
C PRO A 87 10.61 -6.30 -3.54
N THR A 88 9.82 -5.52 -2.83
CA THR A 88 9.92 -4.06 -2.87
C THR A 88 10.81 -3.61 -1.73
N GLU A 89 12.02 -3.17 -2.08
CA GLU A 89 13.03 -2.77 -1.10
C GLU A 89 12.87 -1.33 -0.66
N GLY A 90 13.43 -1.00 0.50
CA GLY A 90 13.49 0.37 1.01
C GLY A 90 12.21 0.88 1.65
N LEU A 91 11.23 0.02 1.89
CA LEU A 91 9.99 0.37 2.56
C LEU A 91 9.98 -0.14 3.99
N SER A 92 9.48 0.69 4.91
CA SER A 92 9.17 0.26 6.28
C SER A 92 7.93 -0.64 6.29
N ASP A 93 7.75 -1.39 7.38
CA ASP A 93 6.55 -2.21 7.56
C ASP A 93 5.27 -1.37 7.54
N ASP A 94 5.30 -0.17 8.11
CA ASP A 94 4.16 0.76 8.09
C ASP A 94 3.85 1.26 6.67
N GLU A 95 4.86 1.52 5.87
CA GLU A 95 4.68 1.88 4.46
C GLU A 95 4.07 0.72 3.66
N ILE A 96 4.50 -0.50 3.91
CA ILE A 96 3.93 -1.69 3.28
C ILE A 96 2.46 -1.89 3.69
N LYS A 97 2.14 -1.72 4.97
CA LYS A 97 0.74 -1.75 5.44
C LYS A 97 -0.11 -0.69 4.74
N GLY A 98 0.44 0.50 4.56
CA GLY A 98 -0.21 1.57 3.81
C GLY A 98 -0.49 1.19 2.36
N LEU A 99 0.41 0.45 1.71
CA LEU A 99 0.20 -0.07 0.36
C LEU A 99 -0.92 -1.11 0.31
N VAL A 100 -0.98 -2.01 1.28
CA VAL A 100 -2.07 -3.00 1.37
C VAL A 100 -3.41 -2.28 1.54
N ASP A 101 -3.49 -1.29 2.41
CA ASP A 101 -4.69 -0.47 2.61
C ASP A 101 -5.08 0.26 1.32
N TYR A 102 -4.11 0.78 0.60
CA TYR A 102 -4.33 1.44 -0.68
C TYR A 102 -4.94 0.47 -1.71
N MET A 103 -4.41 -0.74 -1.79
CA MET A 103 -4.93 -1.78 -2.70
C MET A 103 -6.37 -2.16 -2.38
N ARG A 104 -6.77 -2.15 -1.10
CA ARG A 104 -8.15 -2.42 -0.68
C ARG A 104 -9.14 -1.40 -1.21
N LYS A 105 -8.70 -0.19 -1.49
CA LYS A 105 -9.55 0.89 -2.02
C LYS A 105 -9.93 0.71 -3.49
N PHE A 106 -9.28 -0.17 -4.21
CA PHE A 106 -9.66 -0.48 -5.60
C PHE A 106 -10.97 -1.25 -5.70
N LYS A 107 -11.42 -1.88 -4.64
CA LYS A 107 -12.67 -2.64 -4.62
C LYS A 107 -13.84 -1.78 -5.08
N LYS A 108 -14.56 -2.24 -6.07
CA LYS A 108 -15.80 -1.63 -6.54
C LYS A 108 -17.03 -2.24 -5.88
#